data_65981433b9ae5305a0331a372305cbb3
#
_entry.id   65981433b9ae5305a0331a372305cbb3
#
_cell.length_a   1.000
_cell.length_b   1.000
_cell.length_c   1.000
_cell.angle_alpha   90.00
_cell.angle_beta   90.00
_cell.angle_gamma   90.00
#
_symmetry.space_group_name_H-M   'P 1'
#
loop_
_entity.id
_entity.type
_entity.pdbx_description
1 polymer ?
#
loop_
_entity_poly.entity_id
_entity_poly.type
_entity_poly.pdbx_seq_one_letter_code
_entity_poly.pdbx_strand_id
1 'polypeptide(L)'
;MPILADQHMHSSFSADSKAPLKDMVESAISKGLTHINITEHNDFDYGETEMFPEGAWDLNVDSYLYELLNLRERYKDQITIGFGIELGMVESAFRKNAVLARSHEFDFVIGSIHVVNGIDTYEPRYYEGKTVKEAVNEYYEAMLRNIKQFTNFDVLGHMDYIVRTVPGGEAVYNSMDYKNYTDEVINILLENEKGIEINTSALWKKGMSQPNPCIDIVRAYKEKGGEIITVGSDAHKPENVAGAFDVAEQILRDCGFKYYSVFKDRIPTYVKL
;
A
#
# COMPACT_ATOMS: atom_id res chain seq x y z
N MET A 1 -11.12 -19.30 -6.60
CA MET A 1 -10.00 -19.89 -5.81
C MET A 1 -9.59 -18.85 -4.79
N PRO A 2 -9.11 -19.20 -3.61
CA PRO A 2 -8.72 -18.20 -2.63
C PRO A 2 -7.53 -17.35 -3.16
N ILE A 3 -7.43 -16.11 -2.71
CA ILE A 3 -6.25 -15.28 -2.94
C ILE A 3 -5.08 -15.90 -2.17
N LEU A 4 -4.03 -16.27 -2.88
CA LEU A 4 -2.85 -16.96 -2.34
C LEU A 4 -1.57 -16.12 -2.40
N ALA A 5 -1.71 -14.82 -2.63
CA ALA A 5 -0.58 -13.90 -2.67
C ALA A 5 -0.88 -12.65 -1.83
N ASP A 6 0.00 -12.32 -0.89
CA ASP A 6 -0.04 -11.08 -0.12
C ASP A 6 1.03 -10.14 -0.65
N GLN A 7 0.60 -9.00 -1.21
CA GLN A 7 1.50 -8.09 -1.92
C GLN A 7 1.92 -6.89 -1.07
N HIS A 8 1.47 -6.80 0.21
CA HIS A 8 1.77 -5.67 1.07
C HIS A 8 1.88 -6.12 2.53
N MET A 9 3.09 -6.17 3.05
CA MET A 9 3.36 -6.48 4.45
C MET A 9 4.72 -5.95 4.90
N HIS A 10 4.85 -5.76 6.19
CA HIS A 10 6.00 -5.14 6.85
C HIS A 10 6.61 -6.04 7.91
N SER A 11 7.88 -5.83 8.18
CA SER A 11 8.60 -6.48 9.27
C SER A 11 9.35 -5.46 10.14
N SER A 12 10.21 -5.93 11.00
CA SER A 12 11.04 -5.06 11.87
C SER A 12 12.04 -4.18 11.13
N PHE A 13 12.08 -4.20 9.81
CA PHE A 13 12.79 -3.23 8.98
C PHE A 13 12.00 -1.93 8.78
N SER A 14 10.68 -1.98 8.91
CA SER A 14 9.82 -0.78 8.96
C SER A 14 9.77 -0.21 10.38
N ALA A 15 9.77 1.12 10.51
CA ALA A 15 9.86 1.82 11.79
C ALA A 15 8.73 1.47 12.79
N ASP A 16 7.56 1.13 12.27
CA ASP A 16 6.33 0.88 13.04
C ASP A 16 6.01 -0.62 13.23
N SER A 17 6.89 -1.51 12.79
CA SER A 17 6.75 -2.95 13.03
C SER A 17 7.89 -3.50 13.91
N LYS A 18 7.54 -4.47 14.76
CA LYS A 18 8.50 -5.22 15.60
C LYS A 18 8.58 -6.69 15.22
N ALA A 19 7.83 -7.11 14.22
CA ALA A 19 7.76 -8.51 13.81
C ALA A 19 9.03 -8.91 13.04
N PRO A 20 9.77 -9.93 13.46
CA PRO A 20 10.88 -10.44 12.67
C PRO A 20 10.42 -10.83 11.26
N LEU A 21 11.21 -10.51 10.24
CA LEU A 21 10.88 -10.85 8.84
C LEU A 21 10.59 -12.35 8.68
N LYS A 22 11.37 -13.19 9.36
CA LYS A 22 11.16 -14.64 9.39
C LYS A 22 9.76 -15.02 9.86
N ASP A 23 9.27 -14.39 10.93
CA ASP A 23 7.97 -14.74 11.52
C ASP A 23 6.81 -14.36 10.57
N MET A 24 6.96 -13.26 9.82
CA MET A 24 6.04 -12.86 8.76
C MET A 24 5.99 -13.91 7.64
N VAL A 25 7.14 -14.38 7.18
CA VAL A 25 7.25 -15.44 6.16
C VAL A 25 6.64 -16.76 6.65
N GLU A 26 6.97 -17.20 7.88
CA GLU A 26 6.43 -18.45 8.45
C GLU A 26 4.91 -18.36 8.66
N SER A 27 4.38 -17.19 9.01
CA SER A 27 2.94 -16.97 9.07
C SER A 27 2.29 -17.12 7.69
N ALA A 28 2.87 -16.52 6.65
CA ALA A 28 2.38 -16.65 5.28
C ALA A 28 2.32 -18.11 4.82
N ILE A 29 3.38 -18.90 5.09
CA ILE A 29 3.43 -20.33 4.80
C ILE A 29 2.33 -21.07 5.55
N SER A 30 2.17 -20.80 6.85
CA SER A 30 1.18 -21.49 7.69
C SER A 30 -0.26 -21.22 7.23
N LYS A 31 -0.50 -20.09 6.60
CA LYS A 31 -1.79 -19.69 6.02
C LYS A 31 -1.99 -20.18 4.58
N GLY A 32 -1.00 -20.90 4.02
CA GLY A 32 -1.08 -21.50 2.70
C GLY A 32 -0.86 -20.52 1.54
N LEU A 33 -0.26 -19.37 1.80
CA LEU A 33 0.13 -18.47 0.73
C LEU A 33 1.25 -19.09 -0.10
N THR A 34 1.25 -18.81 -1.40
CA THR A 34 2.26 -19.28 -2.36
C THR A 34 3.23 -18.20 -2.79
N HIS A 35 2.83 -16.94 -2.59
CA HIS A 35 3.63 -15.77 -2.95
C HIS A 35 3.39 -14.63 -1.95
N ILE A 36 4.47 -13.96 -1.58
CA ILE A 36 4.41 -12.72 -0.80
C ILE A 36 5.40 -11.70 -1.38
N ASN A 37 5.04 -10.43 -1.33
CA ASN A 37 5.98 -9.32 -1.45
C ASN A 37 6.11 -8.66 -0.07
N ILE A 38 7.32 -8.63 0.48
CA ILE A 38 7.62 -7.81 1.64
C ILE A 38 7.83 -6.39 1.11
N THR A 39 7.17 -5.40 1.68
CA THR A 39 7.14 -4.03 1.17
C THR A 39 7.41 -3.05 2.30
N GLU A 40 8.65 -3.10 2.82
CA GLU A 40 9.04 -2.26 3.94
C GLU A 40 8.85 -0.78 3.61
N HIS A 41 8.48 0.00 4.62
CA HIS A 41 8.35 1.45 4.50
C HIS A 41 9.69 2.10 4.16
N ASN A 42 9.65 3.04 3.22
CA ASN A 42 10.68 4.05 3.04
C ASN A 42 10.04 5.40 2.76
N ASP A 43 9.99 6.24 3.76
CA ASP A 43 9.35 7.56 3.70
C ASP A 43 10.40 8.65 3.93
N PHE A 44 11.19 8.95 2.90
CA PHE A 44 12.15 10.04 2.95
C PHE A 44 11.47 11.38 3.25
N ASP A 45 12.15 12.20 4.03
CA ASP A 45 11.66 13.52 4.44
C ASP A 45 10.33 13.48 5.23
N TYR A 46 10.06 12.35 5.89
CA TYR A 46 8.88 12.19 6.76
C TYR A 46 8.85 13.21 7.92
N GLY A 47 10.04 13.55 8.39
CA GLY A 47 10.21 14.46 9.52
C GLY A 47 10.20 13.74 10.88
N GLU A 48 10.45 14.51 11.92
CA GLU A 48 10.40 14.04 13.31
C GLU A 48 8.99 14.13 13.85
N THR A 49 8.57 13.09 14.58
CA THR A 49 7.31 13.03 15.33
C THR A 49 7.56 12.70 16.79
N GLU A 50 6.52 12.76 17.63
CA GLU A 50 6.67 12.35 19.05
C GLU A 50 7.10 10.89 19.21
N MET A 51 6.78 10.02 18.24
CA MET A 51 7.05 8.58 18.31
C MET A 51 8.30 8.16 17.53
N PHE A 52 8.67 8.90 16.50
CA PHE A 52 9.74 8.53 15.58
C PHE A 52 10.72 9.68 15.40
N PRO A 53 12.03 9.47 15.66
CA PRO A 53 13.06 10.47 15.38
C PRO A 53 13.23 10.69 13.88
N GLU A 54 13.88 11.79 13.51
CA GLU A 54 14.27 12.06 12.12
C GLU A 54 15.06 10.88 11.53
N GLY A 55 14.72 10.48 10.30
CA GLY A 55 15.34 9.36 9.58
C GLY A 55 14.92 7.97 10.05
N ALA A 56 13.98 7.84 11.00
CA ALA A 56 13.46 6.53 11.41
C ALA A 56 12.77 5.76 10.26
N TRP A 57 12.26 6.49 9.28
CA TRP A 57 11.56 5.96 8.13
C TRP A 57 12.48 5.76 6.90
N ASP A 58 13.80 5.99 7.05
CA ASP A 58 14.78 5.73 6.01
C ASP A 58 15.21 4.26 6.09
N LEU A 59 14.76 3.45 5.16
CA LEU A 59 15.02 2.01 5.13
C LEU A 59 16.49 1.68 4.90
N ASN A 60 17.06 0.81 5.71
CA ASN A 60 18.34 0.16 5.39
C ASN A 60 18.09 -1.00 4.41
N VAL A 61 18.05 -0.66 3.13
CA VAL A 61 17.68 -1.59 2.05
C VAL A 61 18.67 -2.74 1.92
N ASP A 62 19.96 -2.50 2.11
CA ASP A 62 20.98 -3.56 1.99
C ASP A 62 20.84 -4.62 3.09
N SER A 63 20.58 -4.19 4.34
CA SER A 63 20.33 -5.11 5.44
C SER A 63 19.04 -5.90 5.26
N TYR A 64 17.98 -5.23 4.79
CA TYR A 64 16.71 -5.86 4.47
C TYR A 64 16.87 -6.90 3.34
N LEU A 65 17.50 -6.54 2.23
CA LEU A 65 17.78 -7.45 1.11
C LEU A 65 18.59 -8.65 1.55
N TYR A 66 19.63 -8.46 2.38
CA TYR A 66 20.45 -9.55 2.88
C TYR A 66 19.64 -10.60 3.67
N GLU A 67 18.79 -10.16 4.59
CA GLU A 67 17.93 -11.08 5.35
C GLU A 67 16.89 -11.77 4.46
N LEU A 68 16.26 -11.00 3.55
CA LEU A 68 15.29 -11.54 2.61
C LEU A 68 15.89 -12.63 1.71
N LEU A 69 17.10 -12.44 1.19
CA LEU A 69 17.78 -13.46 0.37
C LEU A 69 18.05 -14.75 1.14
N ASN A 70 18.41 -14.66 2.43
CA ASN A 70 18.58 -15.84 3.29
C ASN A 70 17.26 -16.59 3.47
N LEU A 71 16.15 -15.87 3.65
CA LEU A 71 14.82 -16.48 3.77
C LEU A 71 14.31 -17.04 2.44
N ARG A 72 14.59 -16.39 1.31
CA ARG A 72 14.32 -16.95 -0.03
C ARG A 72 14.95 -18.32 -0.22
N GLU A 73 16.24 -18.47 0.08
CA GLU A 73 16.93 -19.74 -0.04
C GLU A 73 16.36 -20.78 0.94
N ARG A 74 16.08 -20.37 2.17
CA ARG A 74 15.56 -21.26 3.22
C ARG A 74 14.17 -21.82 2.89
N TYR A 75 13.29 -21.00 2.29
CA TYR A 75 11.87 -21.37 2.06
C TYR A 75 11.52 -21.54 0.57
N LYS A 76 12.51 -21.65 -0.33
CA LYS A 76 12.35 -21.71 -1.80
C LYS A 76 11.36 -22.76 -2.31
N ASP A 77 11.23 -23.87 -1.59
CA ASP A 77 10.33 -24.97 -1.96
C ASP A 77 8.92 -24.82 -1.36
N GLN A 78 8.67 -23.76 -0.57
CA GLN A 78 7.43 -23.55 0.16
C GLN A 78 6.67 -22.30 -0.29
N ILE A 79 7.39 -21.22 -0.54
CA ILE A 79 6.80 -19.92 -0.87
C ILE A 79 7.75 -19.08 -1.72
N THR A 80 7.19 -18.30 -2.64
CA THR A 80 7.95 -17.25 -3.34
C THR A 80 7.93 -15.97 -2.51
N ILE A 81 9.12 -15.44 -2.18
CA ILE A 81 9.26 -14.21 -1.41
C ILE A 81 9.78 -13.12 -2.35
N GLY A 82 8.99 -12.10 -2.62
CA GLY A 82 9.36 -10.94 -3.42
C GLY A 82 10.06 -9.86 -2.59
N PHE A 83 10.99 -9.16 -3.22
CA PHE A 83 11.69 -8.01 -2.69
C PHE A 83 10.94 -6.75 -3.09
N GLY A 84 10.06 -6.27 -2.22
CA GLY A 84 9.25 -5.09 -2.47
C GLY A 84 9.65 -3.91 -1.60
N ILE A 85 9.01 -2.78 -1.84
CA ILE A 85 9.15 -1.56 -1.04
C ILE A 85 7.86 -0.75 -1.13
N GLU A 86 7.48 -0.11 -0.04
CA GLU A 86 6.46 0.93 -0.02
C GLU A 86 7.13 2.30 0.13
N LEU A 87 6.98 3.13 -0.89
CA LEU A 87 7.57 4.46 -0.96
C LEU A 87 6.56 5.53 -0.55
N GLY A 88 6.85 6.25 0.54
CA GLY A 88 6.14 7.47 0.85
C GLY A 88 6.42 8.56 -0.17
N MET A 89 5.36 9.05 -0.81
CA MET A 89 5.46 10.04 -1.87
C MET A 89 5.23 11.44 -1.32
N VAL A 90 6.31 12.22 -1.25
CA VAL A 90 6.30 13.66 -0.97
C VAL A 90 7.17 14.37 -2.01
N GLU A 91 6.81 15.59 -2.39
CA GLU A 91 7.50 16.32 -3.48
C GLU A 91 9.00 16.48 -3.23
N SER A 92 9.43 16.75 -2.00
CA SER A 92 10.83 16.91 -1.61
C SER A 92 11.65 15.62 -1.79
N ALA A 93 11.02 14.45 -1.71
CA ALA A 93 11.65 13.14 -1.76
C ALA A 93 11.70 12.52 -3.18
N PHE A 94 11.08 13.10 -4.20
CA PHE A 94 10.97 12.47 -5.53
C PHE A 94 12.31 12.04 -6.12
N ARG A 95 13.35 12.88 -5.98
CA ARG A 95 14.67 12.52 -6.48
C ARG A 95 15.28 11.36 -5.70
N LYS A 96 15.13 11.34 -4.38
CA LYS A 96 15.61 10.26 -3.51
C LYS A 96 14.87 8.96 -3.84
N ASN A 97 13.53 9.00 -3.91
CA ASN A 97 12.71 7.86 -4.28
C ASN A 97 13.04 7.32 -5.69
N ALA A 98 13.27 8.21 -6.66
CA ALA A 98 13.66 7.79 -8.01
C ALA A 98 15.04 7.13 -8.08
N VAL A 99 15.98 7.57 -7.25
CA VAL A 99 17.29 6.92 -7.11
C VAL A 99 17.13 5.57 -6.44
N LEU A 100 16.43 5.50 -5.31
CA LEU A 100 16.20 4.27 -4.56
C LEU A 100 15.52 3.19 -5.39
N ALA A 101 14.41 3.53 -6.05
CA ALA A 101 13.64 2.58 -6.87
C ALA A 101 14.43 2.02 -8.09
N ARG A 102 15.59 2.62 -8.43
CA ARG A 102 16.48 2.16 -9.51
C ARG A 102 17.79 1.58 -9.01
N SER A 103 18.14 1.78 -7.75
CA SER A 103 19.41 1.32 -7.18
C SER A 103 19.40 -0.16 -6.81
N HIS A 104 18.21 -0.76 -6.73
CA HIS A 104 18.01 -2.16 -6.40
C HIS A 104 17.00 -2.79 -7.36
N GLU A 105 17.10 -4.10 -7.55
CA GLU A 105 16.18 -4.88 -8.39
C GLU A 105 14.95 -5.29 -7.57
N PHE A 106 14.09 -4.33 -7.24
CA PHE A 106 12.83 -4.62 -6.56
C PHE A 106 11.90 -5.43 -7.46
N ASP A 107 11.20 -6.39 -6.87
CA ASP A 107 10.13 -7.15 -7.53
C ASP A 107 8.83 -6.34 -7.60
N PHE A 108 8.61 -5.43 -6.63
CA PHE A 108 7.37 -4.68 -6.51
C PHE A 108 7.59 -3.36 -5.76
N VAL A 109 6.97 -2.29 -6.24
CA VAL A 109 7.04 -0.97 -5.62
C VAL A 109 5.63 -0.40 -5.47
N ILE A 110 5.24 -0.13 -4.23
CA ILE A 110 4.02 0.59 -3.89
C ILE A 110 4.36 2.07 -3.74
N GLY A 111 3.53 2.96 -4.28
CA GLY A 111 3.60 4.39 -4.00
C GLY A 111 2.46 4.80 -3.09
N SER A 112 2.74 5.42 -1.95
CA SER A 112 1.75 5.75 -0.92
C SER A 112 1.82 7.20 -0.47
N ILE A 113 0.69 7.73 -0.01
CA ILE A 113 0.60 9.07 0.58
C ILE A 113 0.35 8.93 2.08
N HIS A 114 1.39 9.13 2.87
CA HIS A 114 1.31 9.14 4.33
C HIS A 114 1.35 10.56 4.89
N VAL A 115 2.16 11.41 4.27
CA VAL A 115 2.43 12.79 4.68
C VAL A 115 1.85 13.78 3.68
N VAL A 116 1.15 14.78 4.16
CA VAL A 116 0.56 15.87 3.38
C VAL A 116 1.08 17.20 3.90
N ASN A 117 1.71 17.97 3.02
CA ASN A 117 2.30 19.27 3.38
C ASN A 117 3.26 19.19 4.59
N GLY A 118 4.03 18.10 4.70
CA GLY A 118 4.99 17.88 5.79
C GLY A 118 4.38 17.42 7.12
N ILE A 119 3.12 17.00 7.13
CA ILE A 119 2.42 16.51 8.32
C ILE A 119 1.84 15.12 8.03
N ASP A 120 2.13 14.15 8.90
CA ASP A 120 1.48 12.84 8.86
C ASP A 120 -0.01 12.99 9.15
N THR A 121 -0.84 12.33 8.34
CA THR A 121 -2.30 12.37 8.53
C THR A 121 -2.77 11.69 9.82
N TYR A 122 -1.94 10.87 10.48
CA TYR A 122 -2.22 10.37 11.84
C TYR A 122 -2.05 11.41 12.93
N GLU A 123 -1.33 12.50 12.67
CA GLU A 123 -1.13 13.55 13.65
C GLU A 123 -2.38 14.43 13.78
N PRO A 124 -2.91 14.66 14.99
CA PRO A 124 -4.09 15.53 15.19
C PRO A 124 -3.91 16.94 14.59
N ARG A 125 -2.67 17.45 14.60
CA ARG A 125 -2.35 18.78 14.04
C ARG A 125 -2.65 18.90 12.55
N TYR A 126 -2.69 17.76 11.79
CA TYR A 126 -3.08 17.79 10.38
C TYR A 126 -4.51 18.32 10.21
N TYR A 127 -5.38 18.07 11.18
CA TYR A 127 -6.83 18.46 11.13
C TYR A 127 -7.12 19.77 11.83
N GLU A 128 -6.16 20.37 12.53
CA GLU A 128 -6.38 21.64 13.25
C GLU A 128 -6.81 22.76 12.32
N GLY A 129 -7.92 23.42 12.68
CA GLY A 129 -8.48 24.54 11.90
C GLY A 129 -9.12 24.16 10.57
N LYS A 130 -9.27 22.88 10.27
CA LYS A 130 -9.87 22.37 9.03
C LYS A 130 -11.17 21.62 9.29
N THR A 131 -12.10 21.74 8.37
CA THR A 131 -13.22 20.81 8.27
C THR A 131 -12.71 19.46 7.71
N VAL A 132 -13.47 18.39 7.93
CA VAL A 132 -13.19 17.07 7.32
C VAL A 132 -13.02 17.19 5.81
N LYS A 133 -13.90 17.94 5.16
CA LYS A 133 -13.87 18.13 3.70
C LYS A 133 -12.59 18.82 3.23
N GLU A 134 -12.13 19.84 3.94
CA GLU A 134 -10.87 20.53 3.61
C GLU A 134 -9.68 19.61 3.77
N ALA A 135 -9.61 18.84 4.86
CA ALA A 135 -8.51 17.91 5.10
C ALA A 135 -8.46 16.78 4.04
N VAL A 136 -9.61 16.24 3.66
CA VAL A 136 -9.69 15.21 2.61
C VAL A 136 -9.37 15.77 1.23
N ASN A 137 -9.80 17.00 0.93
CA ASN A 137 -9.43 17.67 -0.33
C ASN A 137 -7.91 17.87 -0.43
N GLU A 138 -7.27 18.38 0.64
CA GLU A 138 -5.80 18.54 0.68
C GLU A 138 -5.07 17.22 0.45
N TYR A 139 -5.57 16.13 1.02
CA TYR A 139 -5.01 14.79 0.83
C TYR A 139 -5.05 14.38 -0.64
N TYR A 140 -6.21 14.49 -1.30
CA TYR A 140 -6.33 14.14 -2.72
C TYR A 140 -5.56 15.10 -3.64
N GLU A 141 -5.50 16.38 -3.31
CA GLU A 141 -4.69 17.35 -4.05
C GLU A 141 -3.19 17.02 -3.94
N ALA A 142 -2.72 16.64 -2.75
CA ALA A 142 -1.35 16.16 -2.56
C ALA A 142 -1.10 14.90 -3.38
N MET A 143 -2.01 13.92 -3.34
CA MET A 143 -1.92 12.70 -4.15
C MET A 143 -1.78 13.03 -5.64
N LEU A 144 -2.65 13.89 -6.18
CA LEU A 144 -2.61 14.29 -7.59
C LEU A 144 -1.29 14.98 -7.94
N ARG A 145 -0.80 15.88 -7.08
CA ARG A 145 0.52 16.52 -7.30
C ARG A 145 1.64 15.50 -7.35
N ASN A 146 1.61 14.53 -6.43
CA ASN A 146 2.65 13.50 -6.32
C ASN A 146 2.64 12.56 -7.53
N ILE A 147 1.52 11.96 -7.90
CA ILE A 147 1.45 10.99 -9.00
C ILE A 147 1.68 11.60 -10.39
N LYS A 148 1.44 12.91 -10.56
CA LYS A 148 1.77 13.64 -11.80
C LYS A 148 3.27 13.81 -11.99
N GLN A 149 4.06 13.82 -10.93
CA GLN A 149 5.49 14.08 -10.95
C GLN A 149 6.34 12.82 -10.74
N PHE A 150 5.80 11.84 -10.04
CA PHE A 150 6.50 10.61 -9.72
C PHE A 150 5.65 9.38 -10.08
N THR A 151 6.09 8.62 -11.07
CA THR A 151 5.41 7.43 -11.60
C THR A 151 6.26 6.16 -11.47
N ASN A 152 7.38 6.20 -10.73
CA ASN A 152 8.27 5.05 -10.58
C ASN A 152 7.82 4.09 -9.47
N PHE A 153 6.54 3.77 -9.47
CA PHE A 153 5.90 2.74 -8.67
C PHE A 153 5.05 1.83 -9.59
N ASP A 154 4.53 0.73 -9.08
CA ASP A 154 3.72 -0.23 -9.84
C ASP A 154 2.23 -0.09 -9.54
N VAL A 155 1.87 0.10 -8.26
CA VAL A 155 0.51 0.37 -7.82
C VAL A 155 0.50 1.53 -6.83
N LEU A 156 -0.63 2.25 -6.81
CA LEU A 156 -0.94 3.20 -5.76
C LEU A 156 -1.51 2.45 -4.56
N GLY A 157 -0.84 2.53 -3.41
CA GLY A 157 -1.25 1.93 -2.16
C GLY A 157 -2.48 2.63 -1.58
N HIS A 158 -3.34 1.88 -0.88
CA HIS A 158 -4.46 2.35 -0.05
C HIS A 158 -4.97 3.77 -0.37
N MET A 159 -5.41 3.99 -1.60
CA MET A 159 -5.69 5.30 -2.22
C MET A 159 -6.51 6.26 -1.37
N ASP A 160 -7.42 5.78 -0.52
CA ASP A 160 -8.21 6.59 0.39
C ASP A 160 -7.77 6.43 1.87
N TYR A 161 -6.46 6.26 2.10
CA TYR A 161 -5.85 6.09 3.42
C TYR A 161 -6.31 7.11 4.45
N ILE A 162 -6.61 8.35 4.03
CA ILE A 162 -7.12 9.43 4.88
C ILE A 162 -8.36 9.01 5.70
N VAL A 163 -9.13 8.02 5.23
CA VAL A 163 -10.31 7.50 5.95
C VAL A 163 -9.92 6.83 7.27
N ARG A 164 -8.68 6.30 7.37
CA ARG A 164 -8.17 5.69 8.61
C ARG A 164 -7.90 6.72 9.72
N THR A 165 -7.66 7.97 9.34
CA THR A 165 -7.09 9.00 10.20
C THR A 165 -8.01 10.19 10.43
N VAL A 166 -8.92 10.47 9.48
CA VAL A 166 -9.86 11.59 9.60
C VAL A 166 -10.77 11.44 10.83
N PRO A 167 -10.96 12.50 11.63
CA PRO A 167 -11.85 12.44 12.78
C PRO A 167 -13.27 12.01 12.39
N GLY A 168 -13.73 10.89 12.94
CA GLY A 168 -14.99 10.25 12.60
C GLY A 168 -14.89 9.11 11.57
N GLY A 169 -13.74 8.92 10.93
CA GLY A 169 -13.47 7.78 10.05
C GLY A 169 -14.50 7.61 8.94
N GLU A 170 -14.87 6.36 8.64
CA GLU A 170 -15.86 6.01 7.61
C GLU A 170 -17.23 6.69 7.79
N ALA A 171 -17.61 7.05 9.02
CA ALA A 171 -18.94 7.66 9.29
C ALA A 171 -19.09 9.05 8.70
N VAL A 172 -17.98 9.74 8.41
CA VAL A 172 -17.94 11.11 7.88
C VAL A 172 -17.37 11.19 6.47
N TYR A 173 -16.84 10.07 5.94
CA TYR A 173 -16.29 9.99 4.60
C TYR A 173 -17.31 9.40 3.62
N ASN A 174 -17.56 10.12 2.52
CA ASN A 174 -18.33 9.61 1.39
C ASN A 174 -17.50 9.77 0.12
N SER A 175 -17.08 8.65 -0.49
CA SER A 175 -16.26 8.64 -1.70
C SER A 175 -16.83 9.47 -2.85
N MET A 176 -18.16 9.56 -2.95
CA MET A 176 -18.84 10.32 -4.00
C MET A 176 -18.61 11.83 -3.92
N ASP A 177 -18.35 12.37 -2.71
CA ASP A 177 -18.03 13.78 -2.52
C ASP A 177 -16.65 14.15 -3.11
N TYR A 178 -15.79 13.14 -3.32
CA TYR A 178 -14.42 13.27 -3.82
C TYR A 178 -14.23 12.62 -5.20
N LYS A 179 -15.33 12.25 -5.85
CA LYS A 179 -15.32 11.52 -7.13
C LYS A 179 -14.47 12.22 -8.21
N ASN A 180 -14.46 13.53 -8.26
CA ASN A 180 -13.65 14.25 -9.25
C ASN A 180 -12.15 14.01 -9.05
N TYR A 181 -11.68 13.96 -7.80
CA TYR A 181 -10.30 13.66 -7.47
C TYR A 181 -9.97 12.20 -7.79
N THR A 182 -10.81 11.27 -7.33
CA THR A 182 -10.57 9.82 -7.52
C THR A 182 -10.62 9.44 -9.00
N ASP A 183 -11.53 10.04 -9.78
CA ASP A 183 -11.58 9.85 -11.24
C ASP A 183 -10.31 10.36 -11.93
N GLU A 184 -9.77 11.51 -11.52
CA GLU A 184 -8.53 12.05 -12.08
C GLU A 184 -7.33 11.19 -11.70
N VAL A 185 -7.23 10.73 -10.43
CA VAL A 185 -6.19 9.80 -10.00
C VAL A 185 -6.23 8.53 -10.84
N ILE A 186 -7.40 7.91 -10.99
CA ILE A 186 -7.56 6.69 -11.78
C ILE A 186 -7.14 6.92 -13.24
N ASN A 187 -7.53 8.03 -13.86
CA ASN A 187 -7.13 8.34 -15.23
C ASN A 187 -5.60 8.44 -15.36
N ILE A 188 -4.92 9.14 -14.44
CA ILE A 188 -3.47 9.26 -14.44
C ILE A 188 -2.80 7.88 -14.27
N LEU A 189 -3.32 7.04 -13.38
CA LEU A 189 -2.78 5.69 -13.19
C LEU A 189 -2.90 4.86 -14.47
N LEU A 190 -4.06 4.88 -15.12
CA LEU A 190 -4.30 4.14 -16.37
C LEU A 190 -3.42 4.66 -17.52
N GLU A 191 -3.26 5.97 -17.67
CA GLU A 191 -2.39 6.58 -18.67
C GLU A 191 -0.91 6.20 -18.50
N ASN A 192 -0.49 5.89 -17.26
CA ASN A 192 0.88 5.50 -16.94
C ASN A 192 1.05 3.99 -16.71
N GLU A 193 0.04 3.17 -17.05
CA GLU A 193 0.05 1.72 -16.88
C GLU A 193 0.30 1.29 -15.42
N LYS A 194 -0.26 2.06 -14.47
CA LYS A 194 -0.18 1.78 -13.02
C LYS A 194 -1.47 1.17 -12.51
N GLY A 195 -1.31 0.30 -11.49
CA GLY A 195 -2.44 -0.31 -10.80
C GLY A 195 -2.87 0.41 -9.54
N ILE A 196 -3.84 -0.22 -8.89
CA ILE A 196 -4.22 0.08 -7.50
C ILE A 196 -4.08 -1.17 -6.64
N GLU A 197 -4.02 -0.95 -5.35
CA GLU A 197 -4.10 -2.01 -4.35
C GLU A 197 -5.52 -2.10 -3.78
N ILE A 198 -5.97 -3.29 -3.39
CA ILE A 198 -6.94 -3.47 -2.31
C ILE A 198 -6.15 -3.78 -1.04
N ASN A 199 -6.11 -2.82 -0.14
CA ASN A 199 -5.49 -2.96 1.18
C ASN A 199 -6.55 -3.37 2.18
N THR A 200 -6.37 -4.55 2.78
CA THR A 200 -7.37 -5.13 3.66
C THR A 200 -7.22 -4.75 5.12
N SER A 201 -6.17 -4.00 5.49
CA SER A 201 -5.92 -3.69 6.91
C SER A 201 -7.06 -2.97 7.59
N ALA A 202 -7.81 -2.15 6.86
CA ALA A 202 -9.01 -1.49 7.36
C ALA A 202 -10.10 -2.48 7.81
N LEU A 203 -10.26 -3.62 7.13
CA LEU A 203 -11.31 -4.61 7.37
C LEU A 203 -11.15 -5.36 8.70
N TRP A 204 -9.91 -5.52 9.18
CA TRP A 204 -9.67 -6.17 10.47
C TRP A 204 -9.39 -5.17 11.60
N LYS A 205 -9.29 -3.86 11.31
CA LYS A 205 -9.22 -2.81 12.32
C LYS A 205 -10.63 -2.49 12.84
N LYS A 206 -10.76 -2.34 14.15
CA LYS A 206 -12.05 -2.05 14.79
C LYS A 206 -12.65 -0.75 14.27
N GLY A 207 -13.89 -0.82 13.80
CA GLY A 207 -14.70 0.33 13.35
C GLY A 207 -14.62 0.64 11.86
N MET A 208 -13.85 -0.15 11.08
CA MET A 208 -13.78 0.01 9.63
C MET A 208 -14.46 -1.17 8.93
N SER A 209 -15.34 -0.88 7.98
CA SER A 209 -16.13 -1.88 7.25
C SER A 209 -15.71 -2.06 5.80
N GLN A 210 -14.84 -1.15 5.29
CA GLN A 210 -14.38 -1.14 3.92
C GLN A 210 -12.85 -1.28 3.82
N PRO A 211 -12.32 -1.85 2.73
CA PRO A 211 -10.89 -1.81 2.44
C PRO A 211 -10.44 -0.39 2.06
N ASN A 212 -9.15 -0.20 1.87
CA ASN A 212 -8.61 0.99 1.21
C ASN A 212 -8.01 0.61 -0.16
N PRO A 213 -8.51 1.19 -1.28
CA PRO A 213 -9.66 2.09 -1.31
C PRO A 213 -10.99 1.38 -1.11
N CYS A 214 -12.01 2.18 -0.78
CA CYS A 214 -13.39 1.70 -0.64
C CYS A 214 -13.93 1.10 -1.95
N ILE A 215 -14.96 0.27 -1.83
CA ILE A 215 -15.53 -0.53 -2.94
C ILE A 215 -15.93 0.34 -4.14
N ASP A 216 -16.45 1.56 -3.91
CA ASP A 216 -16.86 2.44 -5.00
C ASP A 216 -15.68 2.89 -5.87
N ILE A 217 -14.50 3.13 -5.26
CA ILE A 217 -13.28 3.48 -5.98
C ILE A 217 -12.76 2.25 -6.75
N VAL A 218 -12.77 1.06 -6.15
CA VAL A 218 -12.39 -0.19 -6.83
C VAL A 218 -13.27 -0.44 -8.06
N ARG A 219 -14.58 -0.24 -7.90
CA ARG A 219 -15.54 -0.37 -9.01
C ARG A 219 -15.29 0.65 -10.11
N ALA A 220 -15.09 1.92 -9.74
CA ALA A 220 -14.79 2.97 -10.71
C ALA A 220 -13.48 2.71 -11.49
N TYR A 221 -12.45 2.19 -10.83
CA TYR A 221 -11.21 1.77 -11.48
C TYR A 221 -11.47 0.67 -12.52
N LYS A 222 -12.25 -0.36 -12.17
CA LYS A 222 -12.63 -1.43 -13.10
C LYS A 222 -13.46 -0.94 -14.27
N GLU A 223 -14.47 -0.09 -14.02
CA GLU A 223 -15.33 0.48 -15.04
C GLU A 223 -14.57 1.36 -16.06
N LYS A 224 -13.50 2.02 -15.62
CA LYS A 224 -12.60 2.78 -16.48
C LYS A 224 -11.58 1.94 -17.24
N GLY A 225 -11.62 0.60 -17.10
CA GLY A 225 -10.74 -0.33 -17.80
C GLY A 225 -9.50 -0.76 -17.02
N GLY A 226 -9.44 -0.49 -15.73
CA GLY A 226 -8.35 -0.95 -14.86
C GLY A 226 -8.31 -2.47 -14.74
N GLU A 227 -7.11 -3.04 -14.91
CA GLU A 227 -6.88 -4.49 -14.83
C GLU A 227 -5.80 -4.85 -13.81
N ILE A 228 -4.86 -3.94 -13.52
CA ILE A 228 -3.78 -4.18 -12.56
C ILE A 228 -4.28 -3.87 -11.15
N ILE A 229 -4.60 -4.90 -10.39
CA ILE A 229 -5.06 -4.76 -9.01
C ILE A 229 -4.39 -5.80 -8.12
N THR A 230 -3.69 -5.35 -7.08
CA THR A 230 -3.07 -6.21 -6.07
C THR A 230 -3.94 -6.33 -4.83
N VAL A 231 -3.65 -7.33 -4.00
CA VAL A 231 -4.25 -7.46 -2.67
C VAL A 231 -3.13 -7.51 -1.65
N GLY A 232 -3.22 -6.65 -0.66
CA GLY A 232 -2.27 -6.55 0.44
C GLY A 232 -2.96 -6.54 1.79
N SER A 233 -2.37 -7.24 2.76
CA SER A 233 -2.86 -7.22 4.14
C SER A 233 -2.39 -5.99 4.91
N ASP A 234 -1.28 -5.39 4.49
CA ASP A 234 -0.59 -4.31 5.21
C ASP A 234 -0.30 -4.74 6.67
N ALA A 235 0.12 -6.01 6.76
CA ALA A 235 0.34 -6.66 8.05
C ALA A 235 1.68 -6.23 8.64
N HIS A 236 1.65 -5.75 9.90
CA HIS A 236 2.81 -5.41 10.71
C HIS A 236 3.04 -6.44 11.83
N LYS A 237 2.25 -7.54 11.81
CA LYS A 237 2.32 -8.65 12.76
C LYS A 237 1.93 -9.94 12.05
N PRO A 238 2.52 -11.09 12.44
CA PRO A 238 2.26 -12.39 11.81
C PRO A 238 0.77 -12.79 11.80
N GLU A 239 0.03 -12.48 12.85
CA GLU A 239 -1.39 -12.81 12.94
C GLU A 239 -2.26 -12.13 11.87
N ASN A 240 -1.82 -10.98 11.36
CA ASN A 240 -2.55 -10.14 10.40
C ASN A 240 -2.25 -10.47 8.92
N VAL A 241 -1.24 -11.27 8.64
CA VAL A 241 -0.91 -11.72 7.27
C VAL A 241 -2.14 -12.33 6.61
N ALA A 242 -2.42 -11.97 5.36
CA ALA A 242 -3.62 -12.37 4.59
C ALA A 242 -4.95 -12.08 5.32
N GLY A 243 -4.98 -11.07 6.20
CA GLY A 243 -6.18 -10.70 6.95
C GLY A 243 -7.32 -10.28 6.01
N ALA A 244 -8.52 -10.87 6.17
CA ALA A 244 -9.74 -10.58 5.39
C ALA A 244 -9.58 -10.76 3.85
N PHE A 245 -8.74 -11.66 3.39
CA PHE A 245 -8.57 -11.93 1.95
C PHE A 245 -9.79 -12.59 1.32
N ASP A 246 -10.60 -13.33 2.07
CA ASP A 246 -11.88 -13.83 1.64
C ASP A 246 -12.86 -12.69 1.29
N VAL A 247 -12.86 -11.62 2.08
CA VAL A 247 -13.65 -10.42 1.81
C VAL A 247 -13.13 -9.69 0.57
N ALA A 248 -11.81 -9.54 0.45
CA ALA A 248 -11.18 -8.92 -0.73
C ALA A 248 -11.50 -9.70 -2.03
N GLU A 249 -11.47 -11.04 -1.99
CA GLU A 249 -11.85 -11.88 -3.14
C GLU A 249 -13.30 -11.61 -3.56
N GLN A 250 -14.22 -11.53 -2.59
CA GLN A 250 -15.61 -11.23 -2.89
C GLN A 250 -15.79 -9.85 -3.51
N ILE A 251 -15.12 -8.82 -2.96
CA ILE A 251 -15.15 -7.45 -3.49
C ILE A 251 -14.64 -7.41 -4.94
N LEU A 252 -13.52 -8.08 -5.23
CA LEU A 252 -12.96 -8.14 -6.58
C LEU A 252 -13.97 -8.76 -7.57
N ARG A 253 -14.60 -9.88 -7.19
CA ARG A 253 -15.62 -10.53 -8.01
C ARG A 253 -16.84 -9.63 -8.23
N ASP A 254 -17.33 -8.98 -7.19
CA ASP A 254 -18.50 -8.09 -7.24
C ASP A 254 -18.22 -6.82 -8.06
N CYS A 255 -16.95 -6.38 -8.12
CA CYS A 255 -16.51 -5.30 -8.99
C CYS A 255 -16.20 -5.76 -10.45
N GLY A 256 -16.34 -7.07 -10.75
CA GLY A 256 -16.18 -7.63 -12.10
C GLY A 256 -14.75 -7.99 -12.49
N PHE A 257 -13.82 -8.06 -11.53
CA PHE A 257 -12.49 -8.61 -11.79
C PHE A 257 -12.57 -10.14 -11.95
N LYS A 258 -11.76 -10.65 -12.86
CA LYS A 258 -11.59 -12.10 -13.06
C LYS A 258 -10.23 -12.59 -12.57
N TYR A 259 -9.32 -11.66 -12.37
CA TYR A 259 -7.94 -11.89 -11.98
C TYR A 259 -7.52 -10.82 -10.98
N TYR A 260 -6.54 -11.13 -10.15
CA TYR A 260 -5.75 -10.17 -9.40
C TYR A 260 -4.29 -10.25 -9.85
N SER A 261 -3.50 -9.24 -9.55
CA SER A 261 -2.12 -9.11 -10.01
C SER A 261 -1.13 -9.53 -8.92
N VAL A 262 -0.10 -10.27 -9.32
CA VAL A 262 1.06 -10.61 -8.49
C VAL A 262 2.30 -10.11 -9.22
N PHE A 263 3.11 -9.30 -8.55
CA PHE A 263 4.30 -8.71 -9.16
C PHE A 263 5.56 -9.51 -8.87
N LYS A 264 6.40 -9.62 -9.91
CA LYS A 264 7.77 -10.08 -9.85
C LYS A 264 8.58 -9.31 -10.90
N ASP A 265 9.78 -8.87 -10.54
CA ASP A 265 10.67 -8.08 -11.42
C ASP A 265 9.94 -6.84 -12.00
N ARG A 266 9.05 -6.21 -11.23
CA ARG A 266 8.16 -5.09 -11.63
C ARG A 266 7.15 -5.42 -12.74
N ILE A 267 6.92 -6.70 -13.00
CA ILE A 267 6.02 -7.18 -14.06
C ILE A 267 4.80 -7.88 -13.41
N PRO A 268 3.56 -7.44 -13.70
CA PRO A 268 2.38 -8.09 -13.17
C PRO A 268 2.09 -9.43 -13.87
N THR A 269 1.80 -10.45 -13.08
CA THR A 269 1.22 -11.71 -13.52
C THR A 269 -0.22 -11.78 -13.04
N TYR A 270 -1.14 -12.18 -13.92
CA TYR A 270 -2.57 -12.23 -13.62
C TYR A 270 -2.96 -13.61 -13.11
N VAL A 271 -3.40 -13.67 -11.86
CA VAL A 271 -3.85 -14.89 -11.18
C VAL A 271 -5.38 -14.91 -11.15
N LYS A 272 -5.98 -16.03 -11.55
CA LYS A 272 -7.44 -16.17 -11.62
C LYS A 272 -8.06 -16.20 -10.22
N LEU A 273 -9.13 -15.42 -10.03
CA LEU A 273 -9.99 -15.43 -8.84
C LEU A 273 -10.85 -16.68 -8.75
#